data_8ffe6fa3e8b5f84b4e640e9e7193b101
#
_entry.id   8ffe6fa3e8b5f84b4e640e9e7193b101
#
_cell.length_a   1.000
_cell.length_b   1.000
_cell.length_c   1.000
_cell.angle_alpha   90.00
_cell.angle_beta   90.00
_cell.angle_gamma   90.00
#
_symmetry.space_group_name_H-M   'P 1'
#
loop_
_entity.id
_entity.type
_entity.pdbx_description
1 polymer ?
#
loop_
_entity_poly.entity_id
_entity_poly.type
_entity_poly.pdbx_seq_one_letter_code
_entity_poly.pdbx_strand_id
1 'polypeptide(L)'
;MRQLITRLKNFRGAMLWDFITAIVLFLFMIWNLDRFEGNVTRLSLIILTTGFLVLMVAVKYHLLYKHFGRDDVTGGKDKKEFERVAGKMLRSDAGYVLVYANIDRFKLINEIYGNSVGDQILHQIHGIIDAELGWDEVSGRIMADNFGILMHFHSLPKLDERLARISKQMEELVDENGNRYGIALYYGVYVINDKDIEVSTMLEHANLARRKISPGYRVPMGIYDEKDKFRLGREKELEMKMHESLERGDFIPYLQPKYELEGETVAGAEALVRWVDSEEGMIFPNEFIPLFESNGFVVDIDLYMFEQVCRMVERWGRAGWRTIPVSVNLSRSHFNVPNFFDAYEAILERYEIPPRSIEIELTESLFYTDMEALNTLVTKIHRAGLSCSIDDFGSGFSSLNVLKEVQVDALKLDRVFFVSDNSQENERGKSVIQSVIQLAQALDLHTISEGVEERDQVEFLKQMKCDLIQGYVFAKPMPVTEFEKLAFGGVH
;
A
#
# COMPACT_ATOMS: atom_id res chain seq x y z
N MET A 1 -2.27 -25.40 -16.33
CA MET A 1 -3.09 -26.36 -17.12
C MET A 1 -2.25 -27.40 -17.88
N ARG A 2 -1.18 -27.05 -18.64
CA ARG A 2 -0.32 -28.05 -19.34
C ARG A 2 0.38 -28.99 -18.36
N GLN A 3 0.93 -28.53 -17.24
CA GLN A 3 1.57 -29.37 -16.22
C GLN A 3 0.59 -30.32 -15.54
N LEU A 4 -0.63 -29.89 -15.25
CA LEU A 4 -1.67 -30.75 -14.68
C LEU A 4 -2.06 -31.87 -15.66
N ILE A 5 -2.14 -31.55 -16.94
CA ILE A 5 -2.44 -32.54 -18.02
C ILE A 5 -1.26 -33.52 -18.16
N THR A 6 -0.03 -33.09 -18.05
CA THR A 6 1.16 -33.95 -18.09
C THR A 6 1.23 -34.84 -16.85
N ARG A 7 0.95 -34.31 -15.65
CA ARG A 7 0.84 -35.10 -14.41
C ARG A 7 -0.28 -36.15 -14.49
N LEU A 8 -1.46 -35.78 -15.00
CA LEU A 8 -2.57 -36.71 -15.21
C LEU A 8 -2.26 -37.77 -16.28
N LYS A 9 -1.51 -37.44 -17.33
CA LYS A 9 -1.05 -38.42 -18.34
C LYS A 9 -0.03 -39.38 -17.74
N ASN A 10 0.95 -38.90 -16.98
CA ASN A 10 1.93 -39.73 -16.30
C ASN A 10 1.27 -40.63 -15.22
N PHE A 11 0.27 -40.09 -14.49
CA PHE A 11 -0.51 -40.82 -13.52
C PHE A 11 -1.34 -41.95 -14.16
N ARG A 12 -2.05 -41.63 -15.28
CA ARG A 12 -2.79 -42.65 -16.06
C ARG A 12 -1.85 -43.75 -16.63
N GLY A 13 -0.67 -43.30 -17.12
CA GLY A 13 0.35 -44.23 -17.61
C GLY A 13 0.86 -45.17 -16.51
N ALA A 14 1.18 -44.63 -15.33
CA ALA A 14 1.64 -45.43 -14.18
C ALA A 14 0.53 -46.40 -13.69
N MET A 15 -0.71 -45.95 -13.57
CA MET A 15 -1.85 -46.83 -13.22
C MET A 15 -2.05 -47.94 -14.25
N LEU A 16 -1.92 -47.64 -15.55
CA LEU A 16 -2.09 -48.62 -16.60
C LEU A 16 -1.02 -49.70 -16.51
N TRP A 17 0.25 -49.35 -16.28
CA TRP A 17 1.34 -50.29 -16.07
C TRP A 17 1.15 -51.15 -14.83
N ASP A 18 0.66 -50.60 -13.72
CA ASP A 18 0.37 -51.35 -12.50
C ASP A 18 -0.79 -52.33 -12.71
N PHE A 19 -1.81 -51.92 -13.44
CA PHE A 19 -2.94 -52.79 -13.79
C PHE A 19 -2.48 -53.94 -14.72
N ILE A 20 -1.65 -53.64 -15.72
CA ILE A 20 -1.05 -54.65 -16.61
C ILE A 20 -0.18 -55.61 -15.82
N THR A 21 0.68 -55.11 -14.92
CA THR A 21 1.55 -55.95 -14.07
C THR A 21 0.73 -56.85 -13.14
N ALA A 22 -0.34 -56.35 -12.55
CA ALA A 22 -1.26 -57.11 -11.72
C ALA A 22 -1.98 -58.20 -12.54
N ILE A 23 -2.41 -57.92 -13.74
CA ILE A 23 -3.04 -58.87 -14.65
C ILE A 23 -2.01 -59.99 -15.04
N VAL A 24 -0.79 -59.57 -15.42
CA VAL A 24 0.26 -60.52 -15.79
C VAL A 24 0.64 -61.47 -14.62
N LEU A 25 0.79 -60.93 -13.41
CA LEU A 25 1.02 -61.72 -12.21
C LEU A 25 -0.16 -62.66 -11.89
N PHE A 26 -1.39 -62.16 -12.04
CA PHE A 26 -2.59 -62.99 -11.85
C PHE A 26 -2.68 -64.13 -12.87
N LEU A 27 -2.44 -63.82 -14.15
CA LEU A 27 -2.40 -64.84 -15.22
C LEU A 27 -1.26 -65.86 -15.02
N PHE A 28 -0.08 -65.41 -14.62
CA PHE A 28 1.05 -66.27 -14.29
C PHE A 28 0.72 -67.16 -13.10
N MET A 29 0.01 -66.67 -12.12
CA MET A 29 -0.47 -67.44 -10.97
C MET A 29 -1.45 -68.51 -11.38
N ILE A 30 -2.46 -68.20 -12.22
CA ILE A 30 -3.43 -69.15 -12.77
C ILE A 30 -2.69 -70.21 -13.57
N TRP A 31 -1.75 -69.84 -14.45
CA TRP A 31 -1.00 -70.80 -15.28
C TRP A 31 -0.13 -71.75 -14.48
N ASN A 32 0.33 -71.36 -13.32
CA ASN A 32 1.12 -72.22 -12.43
C ASN A 32 0.28 -73.02 -11.43
N LEU A 33 -1.00 -72.67 -11.22
CA LEU A 33 -1.87 -73.38 -10.25
C LEU A 33 -1.97 -74.88 -10.48
N ASP A 34 -1.95 -75.33 -11.76
CA ASP A 34 -2.00 -76.77 -12.09
C ASP A 34 -0.69 -77.53 -11.87
N ARG A 35 0.41 -76.83 -11.65
CA ARG A 35 1.71 -77.46 -11.41
C ARG A 35 1.99 -77.82 -9.95
N PHE A 36 1.13 -77.34 -9.01
CA PHE A 36 1.28 -77.61 -7.59
C PHE A 36 0.32 -78.70 -7.12
N GLU A 37 0.81 -79.86 -6.75
CA GLU A 37 0.01 -80.91 -6.14
C GLU A 37 -0.23 -80.58 -4.66
N GLY A 38 -1.47 -80.26 -4.27
CA GLY A 38 -1.91 -80.05 -2.89
C GLY A 38 -2.68 -78.72 -2.68
N ASN A 39 -3.84 -78.89 -2.07
CA ASN A 39 -4.75 -77.69 -1.84
C ASN A 39 -4.14 -76.62 -0.89
N VAL A 40 -3.27 -77.05 0.06
CA VAL A 40 -2.66 -76.17 1.06
C VAL A 40 -1.57 -75.27 0.44
N THR A 41 -0.75 -75.84 -0.47
CA THR A 41 0.32 -75.12 -1.17
C THR A 41 -0.27 -74.09 -2.19
N ARG A 42 -1.37 -74.47 -2.87
CA ARG A 42 -2.09 -73.54 -3.77
C ARG A 42 -2.67 -72.35 -3.02
N LEU A 43 -3.33 -72.60 -1.88
CA LEU A 43 -3.92 -71.54 -1.05
C LEU A 43 -2.87 -70.61 -0.46
N SER A 44 -1.74 -71.17 0.02
CA SER A 44 -0.63 -70.38 0.54
C SER A 44 0.02 -69.47 -0.51
N LEU A 45 0.15 -69.93 -1.76
CA LEU A 45 0.70 -69.12 -2.86
C LEU A 45 -0.26 -67.99 -3.26
N ILE A 46 -1.57 -68.24 -3.29
CA ILE A 46 -2.58 -67.22 -3.56
C ILE A 46 -2.57 -66.14 -2.49
N ILE A 47 -2.51 -66.52 -1.21
CA ILE A 47 -2.46 -65.55 -0.09
C ILE A 47 -1.18 -64.72 -0.14
N LEU A 48 -0.03 -65.32 -0.40
CA LEU A 48 1.27 -64.62 -0.50
C LEU A 48 1.31 -63.64 -1.67
N THR A 49 0.85 -64.03 -2.86
CA THR A 49 0.86 -63.16 -4.06
C THR A 49 -0.14 -62.04 -3.93
N THR A 50 -1.34 -62.29 -3.38
CA THR A 50 -2.34 -61.28 -3.14
C THR A 50 -1.87 -60.27 -2.07
N GLY A 51 -1.26 -60.78 -0.97
CA GLY A 51 -0.68 -59.94 0.09
C GLY A 51 0.45 -59.04 -0.44
N PHE A 52 1.35 -59.59 -1.29
CA PHE A 52 2.42 -58.84 -1.91
C PHE A 52 1.86 -57.75 -2.86
N LEU A 53 0.84 -58.05 -3.65
CA LEU A 53 0.21 -57.12 -4.55
C LEU A 53 -0.44 -55.96 -3.77
N VAL A 54 -1.18 -56.27 -2.71
CA VAL A 54 -1.80 -55.27 -1.82
C VAL A 54 -0.74 -54.39 -1.17
N LEU A 55 0.35 -54.97 -0.70
CA LEU A 55 1.46 -54.23 -0.11
C LEU A 55 2.14 -53.30 -1.13
N MET A 56 2.39 -53.78 -2.36
CA MET A 56 2.98 -52.97 -3.44
C MET A 56 2.10 -51.81 -3.82
N VAL A 57 0.78 -52.02 -3.95
CA VAL A 57 -0.21 -50.94 -4.22
C VAL A 57 -0.27 -49.94 -3.07
N ALA A 58 -0.26 -50.40 -1.82
CA ALA A 58 -0.28 -49.56 -0.65
C ALA A 58 1.01 -48.70 -0.52
N VAL A 59 2.18 -49.29 -0.74
CA VAL A 59 3.48 -48.59 -0.73
C VAL A 59 3.52 -47.56 -1.86
N LYS A 60 3.12 -47.94 -3.05
CA LYS A 60 3.09 -47.00 -4.20
C LYS A 60 2.08 -45.87 -4.00
N TYR A 61 0.89 -46.19 -3.46
CA TYR A 61 -0.11 -45.17 -3.10
C TYR A 61 0.45 -44.24 -2.03
N HIS A 62 1.16 -44.76 -1.03
CA HIS A 62 1.80 -43.94 0.00
C HIS A 62 2.91 -43.02 -0.57
N LEU A 63 3.73 -43.54 -1.47
CA LEU A 63 4.78 -42.75 -2.15
C LEU A 63 4.19 -41.70 -3.07
N LEU A 64 3.14 -42.01 -3.82
CA LEU A 64 2.42 -41.06 -4.64
C LEU A 64 1.74 -39.99 -3.77
N TYR A 65 1.12 -40.41 -2.65
CA TYR A 65 0.47 -39.48 -1.71
C TYR A 65 1.47 -38.52 -1.07
N LYS A 66 2.73 -38.98 -0.81
CA LYS A 66 3.81 -38.08 -0.35
C LYS A 66 4.26 -37.08 -1.39
N HIS A 67 4.07 -37.35 -2.69
CA HIS A 67 4.35 -36.37 -3.78
C HIS A 67 3.17 -35.46 -4.08
N PHE A 68 1.94 -35.86 -3.76
CA PHE A 68 0.76 -35.02 -3.83
C PHE A 68 0.75 -34.11 -2.61
N GLY A 69 0.77 -32.78 -2.82
CA GLY A 69 0.76 -31.78 -1.75
C GLY A 69 2.13 -31.14 -1.50
N ARG A 70 3.13 -31.43 -2.37
CA ARG A 70 4.40 -30.71 -2.37
C ARG A 70 4.50 -29.73 -3.54
N ASP A 71 5.05 -28.57 -3.24
CA ASP A 71 5.42 -27.57 -4.26
C ASP A 71 6.65 -28.03 -5.03
N ASP A 72 6.59 -28.03 -6.36
CA ASP A 72 7.65 -28.57 -7.22
C ASP A 72 8.95 -27.77 -7.17
N VAL A 73 8.88 -26.47 -6.79
CA VAL A 73 10.04 -25.58 -6.73
C VAL A 73 10.72 -25.65 -5.37
N THR A 74 9.94 -25.50 -4.31
CA THR A 74 10.49 -25.45 -2.95
C THR A 74 10.68 -26.82 -2.31
N GLY A 75 9.96 -27.84 -2.78
CA GLY A 75 9.89 -29.16 -2.14
C GLY A 75 9.06 -29.16 -0.85
N GLY A 76 8.62 -28.01 -0.37
CA GLY A 76 7.76 -27.82 0.77
C GLY A 76 6.30 -28.17 0.50
N LYS A 77 5.40 -27.79 1.41
CA LYS A 77 3.96 -28.00 1.20
C LYS A 77 3.44 -27.00 0.18
N ASP A 78 2.58 -27.46 -0.73
CA ASP A 78 1.77 -26.60 -1.58
C ASP A 78 0.62 -25.97 -0.76
N LYS A 79 -0.12 -25.04 -1.36
CA LYS A 79 -1.25 -24.35 -0.71
C LYS A 79 -2.24 -25.34 -0.09
N LYS A 80 -2.65 -26.36 -0.84
CA LYS A 80 -3.69 -27.32 -0.39
C LYS A 80 -3.22 -28.14 0.81
N GLU A 81 -1.99 -28.60 0.77
CA GLU A 81 -1.43 -29.40 1.87
C GLU A 81 -1.14 -28.51 3.09
N PHE A 82 -0.70 -27.27 2.89
CA PHE A 82 -0.58 -26.29 3.97
C PHE A 82 -1.94 -26.07 4.66
N GLU A 83 -2.99 -25.74 3.91
CA GLU A 83 -4.34 -25.53 4.44
C GLU A 83 -4.85 -26.77 5.21
N ARG A 84 -4.62 -27.97 4.67
CA ARG A 84 -5.03 -29.22 5.31
C ARG A 84 -4.30 -29.48 6.64
N VAL A 85 -2.99 -29.22 6.68
CA VAL A 85 -2.16 -29.44 7.87
C VAL A 85 -2.46 -28.37 8.91
N ALA A 86 -2.48 -27.10 8.53
CA ALA A 86 -2.81 -25.97 9.38
C ALA A 86 -4.20 -26.16 10.01
N GLY A 87 -5.22 -26.52 9.23
CA GLY A 87 -6.56 -26.79 9.74
C GLY A 87 -6.64 -27.96 10.74
N LYS A 88 -5.73 -28.93 10.68
CA LYS A 88 -5.62 -29.98 11.71
C LYS A 88 -4.97 -29.44 13.00
N MET A 89 -3.93 -28.60 12.87
CA MET A 89 -3.22 -28.02 14.02
C MET A 89 -4.13 -27.07 14.81
N LEU A 90 -4.97 -26.30 14.12
CA LEU A 90 -5.93 -25.36 14.74
C LEU A 90 -6.98 -26.01 15.62
N ARG A 91 -7.19 -27.35 15.50
CA ARG A 91 -8.10 -28.09 16.41
C ARG A 91 -7.54 -28.26 17.83
N SER A 92 -6.25 -27.95 18.03
CA SER A 92 -5.65 -27.93 19.38
C SER A 92 -6.04 -26.65 20.13
N ASP A 93 -5.90 -26.66 21.47
CA ASP A 93 -6.19 -25.49 22.31
C ASP A 93 -5.08 -24.41 22.25
N ALA A 94 -3.98 -24.66 21.55
CA ALA A 94 -2.89 -23.71 21.41
C ALA A 94 -3.31 -22.46 20.67
N GLY A 95 -2.78 -21.31 21.07
CA GLY A 95 -2.91 -20.04 20.33
C GLY A 95 -2.00 -20.03 19.12
N TYR A 96 -2.54 -19.72 17.95
CA TYR A 96 -1.80 -19.62 16.70
C TYR A 96 -1.96 -18.25 16.04
N VAL A 97 -0.99 -17.90 15.22
CA VAL A 97 -1.02 -16.78 14.29
C VAL A 97 -0.74 -17.31 12.89
N LEU A 98 -1.46 -16.81 11.92
CA LEU A 98 -1.19 -17.07 10.51
C LEU A 98 -0.45 -15.87 9.91
N VAL A 99 0.72 -16.12 9.34
CA VAL A 99 1.56 -15.14 8.69
C VAL A 99 1.58 -15.41 7.19
N TYR A 100 1.33 -14.37 6.41
CA TYR A 100 1.49 -14.37 4.96
C TYR A 100 2.75 -13.58 4.63
N ALA A 101 3.76 -14.24 4.06
CA ALA A 101 5.03 -13.63 3.69
C ALA A 101 5.13 -13.50 2.16
N ASN A 102 5.55 -12.33 1.69
CA ASN A 102 5.79 -12.05 0.28
C ASN A 102 7.20 -11.49 0.08
N ILE A 103 7.87 -11.91 -1.00
CA ILE A 103 9.19 -11.41 -1.36
C ILE A 103 9.03 -10.12 -2.15
N ASP A 104 9.66 -9.03 -1.68
CA ASP A 104 9.64 -7.76 -2.40
C ASP A 104 10.32 -7.90 -3.76
N ARG A 105 9.68 -7.33 -4.78
CA ARG A 105 10.21 -7.23 -6.16
C ARG A 105 10.80 -8.51 -6.73
N PHE A 106 10.26 -9.69 -6.35
CA PHE A 106 10.77 -10.99 -6.84
C PHE A 106 10.79 -11.10 -8.37
N LYS A 107 9.88 -10.41 -9.06
CA LYS A 107 9.88 -10.33 -10.52
C LYS A 107 11.18 -9.73 -11.06
N LEU A 108 11.72 -8.69 -10.41
CA LEU A 108 12.99 -8.07 -10.78
C LEU A 108 14.17 -9.04 -10.59
N ILE A 109 14.16 -9.85 -9.53
CA ILE A 109 15.15 -10.91 -9.33
C ILE A 109 15.14 -11.89 -10.49
N ASN A 110 13.95 -12.33 -10.94
CA ASN A 110 13.83 -13.22 -12.11
C ASN A 110 14.28 -12.55 -13.41
N GLU A 111 14.06 -11.25 -13.58
CA GLU A 111 14.52 -10.50 -14.76
C GLU A 111 16.04 -10.35 -14.80
N ILE A 112 16.69 -10.13 -13.65
CA ILE A 112 18.15 -9.92 -13.55
C ILE A 112 18.91 -11.24 -13.58
N TYR A 113 18.49 -12.24 -12.80
CA TYR A 113 19.25 -13.49 -12.56
C TYR A 113 18.64 -14.70 -13.28
N GLY A 114 17.44 -14.57 -13.86
CA GLY A 114 16.75 -15.67 -14.54
C GLY A 114 15.88 -16.53 -13.60
N ASN A 115 14.86 -17.20 -14.17
CA ASN A 115 13.89 -18.00 -13.41
C ASN A 115 14.52 -19.18 -12.63
N SER A 116 15.61 -19.77 -13.16
CA SER A 116 16.29 -20.88 -12.48
C SER A 116 16.91 -20.46 -11.15
N VAL A 117 17.50 -19.24 -11.11
CA VAL A 117 18.04 -18.67 -9.87
C VAL A 117 16.91 -18.28 -8.92
N GLY A 118 15.80 -17.70 -9.44
CA GLY A 118 14.62 -17.44 -8.65
C GLY A 118 14.04 -18.69 -7.98
N ASP A 119 13.99 -19.82 -8.69
CA ASP A 119 13.55 -21.11 -8.14
C ASP A 119 14.50 -21.60 -7.03
N GLN A 120 15.81 -21.44 -7.18
CA GLN A 120 16.79 -21.76 -6.13
C GLN A 120 16.61 -20.86 -4.89
N ILE A 121 16.39 -19.57 -5.08
CA ILE A 121 16.10 -18.62 -4.00
C ILE A 121 14.82 -19.02 -3.25
N LEU A 122 13.74 -19.37 -3.95
CA LEU A 122 12.51 -19.83 -3.33
C LEU A 122 12.70 -21.10 -2.50
N HIS A 123 13.55 -22.02 -2.97
CA HIS A 123 13.91 -23.23 -2.23
C HIS A 123 14.69 -22.90 -0.95
N GLN A 124 15.67 -21.99 -1.02
CA GLN A 124 16.44 -21.54 0.14
C GLN A 124 15.56 -20.82 1.16
N ILE A 125 14.68 -19.93 0.71
CA ILE A 125 13.71 -19.20 1.55
C ILE A 125 12.82 -20.18 2.32
N HIS A 126 12.30 -21.20 1.65
CA HIS A 126 11.51 -22.24 2.32
C HIS A 126 12.34 -22.93 3.41
N GLY A 127 13.60 -23.29 3.12
CA GLY A 127 14.50 -23.90 4.10
C GLY A 127 14.75 -23.01 5.32
N ILE A 128 14.95 -21.71 5.12
CA ILE A 128 15.13 -20.72 6.21
C ILE A 128 13.86 -20.64 7.06
N ILE A 129 12.69 -20.53 6.43
CA ILE A 129 11.42 -20.48 7.15
C ILE A 129 11.23 -21.76 7.98
N ASP A 130 11.39 -22.94 7.36
CA ASP A 130 11.20 -24.24 8.03
C ASP A 130 12.17 -24.44 9.21
N ALA A 131 13.40 -23.91 9.12
CA ALA A 131 14.39 -24.01 10.20
C ALA A 131 14.02 -23.20 11.46
N GLU A 132 13.19 -22.15 11.32
CA GLU A 132 12.69 -21.34 12.44
C GLU A 132 11.39 -21.89 13.04
N LEU A 133 10.79 -22.91 12.43
CA LEU A 133 9.53 -23.48 12.88
C LEU A 133 9.70 -24.59 13.91
N GLY A 134 8.79 -24.66 14.86
CA GLY A 134 8.64 -25.75 15.81
C GLY A 134 7.98 -26.97 15.17
N TRP A 135 8.00 -28.12 15.91
CA TRP A 135 7.42 -29.37 15.44
C TRP A 135 5.91 -29.33 15.20
N ASP A 136 5.21 -28.42 15.84
CA ASP A 136 3.76 -28.16 15.76
C ASP A 136 3.44 -26.83 15.06
N GLU A 137 4.31 -26.38 14.18
CA GLU A 137 4.16 -25.26 13.29
C GLU A 137 4.33 -25.72 11.84
N VAL A 138 3.85 -24.94 10.89
CA VAL A 138 3.89 -25.34 9.48
C VAL A 138 4.06 -24.18 8.54
N SER A 139 4.85 -24.37 7.48
CA SER A 139 4.93 -23.48 6.34
C SER A 139 4.50 -24.16 5.05
N GLY A 140 4.18 -23.34 4.04
CA GLY A 140 3.91 -23.79 2.69
C GLY A 140 3.95 -22.65 1.68
N ARG A 141 4.27 -22.98 0.43
CA ARG A 141 4.21 -22.02 -0.67
C ARG A 141 2.77 -21.89 -1.15
N ILE A 142 2.22 -20.68 -1.07
CA ILE A 142 0.83 -20.42 -1.42
C ILE A 142 0.69 -20.18 -2.93
N MET A 143 1.52 -19.31 -3.48
CA MET A 143 1.53 -18.97 -4.90
C MET A 143 2.75 -18.11 -5.23
N ALA A 144 3.42 -18.35 -6.37
CA ALA A 144 4.55 -17.55 -6.85
C ALA A 144 5.64 -17.32 -5.79
N ASP A 145 5.77 -16.12 -5.27
CA ASP A 145 6.72 -15.66 -4.25
C ASP A 145 6.09 -15.50 -2.86
N ASN A 146 4.95 -16.16 -2.63
CA ASN A 146 4.19 -16.03 -1.39
C ASN A 146 4.21 -17.31 -0.58
N PHE A 147 4.44 -17.16 0.73
CA PHE A 147 4.46 -18.24 1.71
C PHE A 147 3.40 -18.01 2.79
N GLY A 148 2.74 -19.10 3.21
CA GLY A 148 1.89 -19.13 4.39
C GLY A 148 2.64 -19.82 5.53
N ILE A 149 2.56 -19.27 6.74
CA ILE A 149 3.23 -19.79 7.93
C ILE A 149 2.23 -19.79 9.08
N LEU A 150 1.99 -20.94 9.69
CA LEU A 150 1.23 -21.06 10.94
C LEU A 150 2.22 -21.22 12.08
N MET A 151 2.21 -20.28 13.01
CA MET A 151 3.15 -20.23 14.14
C MET A 151 2.40 -20.10 15.46
N HIS A 152 2.99 -20.56 16.56
CA HIS A 152 2.48 -20.27 17.89
C HIS A 152 2.50 -18.79 18.19
N PHE A 153 1.37 -18.30 18.68
CA PHE A 153 1.21 -16.90 19.08
C PHE A 153 1.34 -16.72 20.59
N HIS A 154 2.34 -15.94 21.00
CA HIS A 154 2.53 -15.55 22.40
C HIS A 154 2.27 -14.05 22.58
N SER A 155 2.86 -13.22 21.73
CA SER A 155 2.67 -11.77 21.67
C SER A 155 3.25 -11.22 20.40
N LEU A 156 2.81 -10.04 19.99
CA LEU A 156 3.33 -9.36 18.79
C LEU A 156 4.85 -9.09 18.86
N PRO A 157 5.44 -8.61 19.98
CA PRO A 157 6.88 -8.42 20.06
C PRO A 157 7.69 -9.71 19.87
N LYS A 158 7.23 -10.85 20.40
CA LYS A 158 7.90 -12.16 20.18
C LYS A 158 7.77 -12.64 18.74
N LEU A 159 6.63 -12.38 18.10
CA LEU A 159 6.44 -12.68 16.68
C LEU A 159 7.40 -11.85 15.83
N ASP A 160 7.47 -10.53 16.08
CA ASP A 160 8.39 -9.61 15.40
C ASP A 160 9.86 -10.08 15.51
N GLU A 161 10.29 -10.52 16.70
CA GLU A 161 11.63 -11.09 16.88
C GLU A 161 11.88 -12.35 16.04
N ARG A 162 10.89 -13.23 15.93
CA ARG A 162 11.01 -14.44 15.09
C ARG A 162 11.07 -14.10 13.62
N LEU A 163 10.18 -13.21 13.14
CA LEU A 163 10.17 -12.75 11.76
C LEU A 163 11.45 -11.99 11.40
N ALA A 164 12.00 -11.20 12.34
CA ALA A 164 13.27 -10.51 12.15
C ALA A 164 14.46 -11.49 11.98
N ARG A 165 14.49 -12.62 12.68
CA ARG A 165 15.51 -13.65 12.45
C ARG A 165 15.40 -14.29 11.08
N ILE A 166 14.16 -14.56 10.60
CA ILE A 166 13.91 -15.04 9.24
C ILE A 166 14.41 -14.02 8.21
N SER A 167 13.99 -12.76 8.33
CA SER A 167 14.38 -11.69 7.40
C SER A 167 15.88 -11.49 7.34
N LYS A 168 16.56 -11.49 8.49
CA LYS A 168 18.02 -11.35 8.56
C LYS A 168 18.76 -12.46 7.80
N GLN A 169 18.34 -13.72 7.94
CA GLN A 169 18.95 -14.83 7.21
C GLN A 169 18.74 -14.71 5.70
N MET A 170 17.63 -14.12 5.26
CA MET A 170 17.35 -13.88 3.83
C MET A 170 18.19 -12.74 3.25
N GLU A 171 18.42 -11.67 4.02
CA GLU A 171 19.32 -10.59 3.61
C GLU A 171 20.77 -11.08 3.40
N GLU A 172 21.14 -12.17 4.05
CA GLU A 172 22.48 -12.79 3.95
C GLU A 172 22.61 -13.72 2.73
N LEU A 173 21.54 -13.98 1.97
CA LEU A 173 21.60 -14.80 0.77
C LEU A 173 22.42 -14.11 -0.34
N VAL A 174 23.37 -14.86 -0.89
CA VAL A 174 24.34 -14.37 -1.88
C VAL A 174 24.35 -15.23 -3.15
N ASP A 175 24.77 -14.64 -4.25
CA ASP A 175 25.03 -15.32 -5.50
C ASP A 175 26.38 -16.09 -5.46
N GLU A 176 26.71 -16.76 -6.56
CA GLU A 176 27.98 -17.53 -6.71
C GLU A 176 29.24 -16.65 -6.58
N ASN A 177 29.10 -15.32 -6.76
CA ASN A 177 30.18 -14.34 -6.66
C ASN A 177 30.25 -13.70 -5.27
N GLY A 178 29.35 -14.05 -4.34
CA GLY A 178 29.27 -13.48 -3.00
C GLY A 178 28.51 -12.14 -2.93
N ASN A 179 27.80 -11.72 -3.98
CA ASN A 179 26.97 -10.54 -3.95
C ASN A 179 25.60 -10.88 -3.34
N ARG A 180 25.07 -10.00 -2.48
CA ARG A 180 23.75 -10.18 -1.88
C ARG A 180 22.64 -9.98 -2.91
N TYR A 181 21.64 -10.86 -2.89
CA TYR A 181 20.44 -10.70 -3.74
C TYR A 181 19.54 -9.53 -3.32
N GLY A 182 19.72 -8.99 -2.11
CA GLY A 182 18.90 -7.87 -1.60
C GLY A 182 17.44 -8.27 -1.35
N ILE A 183 17.21 -9.48 -0.83
CA ILE A 183 15.86 -10.01 -0.58
C ILE A 183 15.27 -9.39 0.66
N ALA A 184 14.10 -8.78 0.52
CA ALA A 184 13.28 -8.29 1.62
C ALA A 184 11.93 -9.03 1.65
N LEU A 185 11.40 -9.26 2.85
CA LEU A 185 10.08 -9.85 3.05
C LEU A 185 9.12 -8.85 3.65
N TYR A 186 7.90 -8.87 3.15
CA TYR A 186 6.75 -8.17 3.71
C TYR A 186 5.78 -9.18 4.33
N TYR A 187 5.39 -8.95 5.57
CA TYR A 187 4.55 -9.85 6.33
C TYR A 187 3.15 -9.29 6.55
N GLY A 188 2.15 -10.12 6.36
CA GLY A 188 0.80 -9.88 6.83
C GLY A 188 0.45 -10.88 7.93
N VAL A 189 -0.10 -10.40 9.01
CA VAL A 189 -0.33 -11.16 10.24
C VAL A 189 -1.81 -11.21 10.55
N TYR A 190 -2.37 -12.40 10.68
CA TYR A 190 -3.71 -12.65 11.19
C TYR A 190 -3.63 -13.38 12.51
N VAL A 191 -3.96 -12.69 13.62
CA VAL A 191 -4.07 -13.31 14.94
C VAL A 191 -5.37 -14.10 15.01
N ILE A 192 -5.26 -15.42 15.20
CA ILE A 192 -6.41 -16.33 15.13
C ILE A 192 -7.17 -16.30 16.44
N ASN A 193 -8.30 -15.59 16.44
CA ASN A 193 -9.24 -15.55 17.56
C ASN A 193 -10.42 -16.51 17.35
N ASP A 194 -10.77 -16.80 16.09
CA ASP A 194 -11.83 -17.72 15.70
C ASP A 194 -11.22 -18.85 14.86
N LYS A 195 -11.28 -20.07 15.37
CA LYS A 195 -10.73 -21.28 14.74
C LYS A 195 -11.71 -21.96 13.78
N ASP A 196 -12.96 -21.52 13.75
CA ASP A 196 -14.00 -22.06 12.85
C ASP A 196 -13.89 -21.46 11.43
N ILE A 197 -13.13 -20.38 11.28
CA ILE A 197 -12.83 -19.77 9.96
C ILE A 197 -11.91 -20.70 9.17
N GLU A 198 -12.19 -20.87 7.87
CA GLU A 198 -11.32 -21.65 6.97
C GLU A 198 -9.92 -21.04 6.85
N VAL A 199 -8.90 -21.89 6.79
CA VAL A 199 -7.49 -21.44 6.65
C VAL A 199 -7.27 -20.63 5.36
N SER A 200 -8.02 -20.92 4.30
CA SER A 200 -8.04 -20.11 3.06
C SER A 200 -8.43 -18.66 3.33
N THR A 201 -9.47 -18.43 4.13
CA THR A 201 -9.93 -17.09 4.54
C THR A 201 -8.92 -16.42 5.48
N MET A 202 -8.31 -17.17 6.40
CA MET A 202 -7.24 -16.63 7.25
C MET A 202 -6.02 -16.17 6.43
N LEU A 203 -5.67 -16.92 5.36
CA LEU A 203 -4.62 -16.52 4.40
C LEU A 203 -4.99 -15.23 3.67
N GLU A 204 -6.24 -15.08 3.27
CA GLU A 204 -6.74 -13.84 2.64
C GLU A 204 -6.66 -12.65 3.61
N HIS A 205 -7.08 -12.83 4.87
CA HIS A 205 -6.96 -11.81 5.91
C HIS A 205 -5.50 -11.40 6.16
N ALA A 206 -4.60 -12.37 6.27
CA ALA A 206 -3.18 -12.09 6.44
C ALA A 206 -2.58 -11.39 5.20
N ASN A 207 -2.91 -11.84 3.98
CA ASN A 207 -2.45 -11.16 2.76
C ASN A 207 -2.98 -9.73 2.65
N LEU A 208 -4.20 -9.49 3.12
CA LEU A 208 -4.78 -8.16 3.20
C LEU A 208 -3.98 -7.25 4.14
N ALA A 209 -3.69 -7.74 5.35
CA ALA A 209 -2.90 -7.01 6.33
C ALA A 209 -1.50 -6.63 5.81
N ARG A 210 -0.88 -7.47 4.97
CA ARG A 210 0.44 -7.22 4.37
C ARG A 210 0.54 -5.90 3.59
N ARG A 211 -0.57 -5.40 3.04
CA ARG A 211 -0.60 -4.13 2.29
C ARG A 211 -0.41 -2.90 3.19
N LYS A 212 -0.52 -3.07 4.50
CA LYS A 212 -0.44 -2.03 5.51
C LYS A 212 0.76 -2.30 6.40
N ILE A 213 1.77 -1.42 6.37
CA ILE A 213 2.90 -1.54 7.29
C ILE A 213 2.52 -0.86 8.60
N SER A 214 2.58 -1.61 9.70
CA SER A 214 2.37 -1.08 11.04
C SER A 214 3.69 -0.52 11.61
N PRO A 215 3.72 0.70 12.13
CA PRO A 215 4.93 1.29 12.70
C PRO A 215 5.35 0.57 14.00
N GLY A 216 6.62 0.68 14.35
CA GLY A 216 7.15 0.20 15.63
C GLY A 216 7.62 -1.26 15.65
N TYR A 217 7.62 -1.96 14.51
CA TYR A 217 8.16 -3.31 14.37
C TYR A 217 9.51 -3.32 13.65
N ARG A 218 10.33 -4.36 13.91
CA ARG A 218 11.67 -4.54 13.31
C ARG A 218 11.60 -4.93 11.84
N VAL A 219 10.49 -5.57 11.43
CA VAL A 219 10.24 -5.98 10.05
C VAL A 219 9.00 -5.31 9.49
N PRO A 220 8.93 -5.16 8.15
CA PRO A 220 7.73 -4.64 7.50
C PRO A 220 6.57 -5.63 7.69
N MET A 221 5.72 -5.40 8.67
CA MET A 221 4.54 -6.24 8.89
C MET A 221 3.28 -5.42 9.13
N GLY A 222 2.16 -5.90 8.58
CA GLY A 222 0.81 -5.41 8.85
C GLY A 222 0.03 -6.44 9.65
N ILE A 223 -0.79 -5.95 10.59
CA ILE A 223 -1.66 -6.78 11.42
C ILE A 223 -3.08 -6.60 10.93
N TYR A 224 -3.79 -7.71 10.69
CA TYR A 224 -5.19 -7.69 10.26
C TYR A 224 -6.09 -7.10 11.35
N ASP A 225 -6.93 -6.16 10.93
CA ASP A 225 -8.08 -5.66 11.69
C ASP A 225 -9.33 -5.89 10.83
N GLU A 226 -10.44 -6.26 11.44
CA GLU A 226 -11.73 -6.42 10.72
C GLU A 226 -12.13 -5.15 9.95
N LYS A 227 -11.73 -3.98 10.45
CA LYS A 227 -11.89 -2.70 9.74
C LYS A 227 -11.21 -2.69 8.36
N ASP A 228 -10.15 -3.46 8.18
CA ASP A 228 -9.44 -3.53 6.88
C ASP A 228 -10.32 -4.16 5.80
N LYS A 229 -11.19 -5.11 6.14
CA LYS A 229 -12.16 -5.70 5.21
C LYS A 229 -13.21 -4.69 4.76
N PHE A 230 -13.74 -3.91 5.72
CA PHE A 230 -14.71 -2.84 5.41
C PHE A 230 -14.05 -1.76 4.55
N ARG A 231 -12.81 -1.37 4.88
CA ARG A 231 -12.06 -0.37 4.10
C ARG A 231 -11.86 -0.81 2.65
N LEU A 232 -11.45 -2.06 2.40
CA LEU A 232 -11.31 -2.57 1.03
C LEU A 232 -12.62 -2.62 0.25
N GLY A 233 -13.71 -3.03 0.90
CA GLY A 233 -15.03 -2.96 0.30
C GLY A 233 -15.37 -1.53 -0.11
N ARG A 234 -15.08 -0.59 0.77
CA ARG A 234 -15.29 0.85 0.55
C ARG A 234 -14.40 1.41 -0.57
N GLU A 235 -13.10 1.09 -0.55
CA GLU A 235 -12.15 1.49 -1.61
C GLU A 235 -12.64 1.00 -2.99
N LYS A 236 -13.07 -0.26 -3.09
CA LYS A 236 -13.58 -0.81 -4.34
C LYS A 236 -14.89 -0.15 -4.81
N GLU A 237 -15.77 0.19 -3.88
CA GLU A 237 -16.99 0.93 -4.18
C GLU A 237 -16.67 2.33 -4.75
N LEU A 238 -15.75 3.05 -4.12
CA LEU A 238 -15.29 4.36 -4.57
C LEU A 238 -14.61 4.28 -5.95
N GLU A 239 -13.76 3.25 -6.18
CA GLU A 239 -13.15 3.01 -7.50
C GLU A 239 -14.18 2.80 -8.60
N MET A 240 -15.28 2.10 -8.32
CA MET A 240 -16.33 1.90 -9.33
C MET A 240 -17.09 3.17 -9.68
N LYS A 241 -17.20 4.11 -8.74
CA LYS A 241 -17.95 5.37 -8.90
C LYS A 241 -17.10 6.53 -9.44
N MET A 242 -15.77 6.53 -9.25
CA MET A 242 -14.90 7.70 -9.41
C MET A 242 -14.98 8.36 -10.80
N HIS A 243 -14.94 7.59 -11.89
CA HIS A 243 -14.96 8.15 -13.25
C HIS A 243 -16.31 8.79 -13.58
N GLU A 244 -17.40 8.09 -13.30
CA GLU A 244 -18.76 8.59 -13.53
C GLU A 244 -19.04 9.85 -12.68
N SER A 245 -18.58 9.87 -11.44
CA SER A 245 -18.69 11.02 -10.56
C SER A 245 -17.90 12.24 -11.06
N LEU A 246 -16.72 12.02 -11.66
CA LEU A 246 -15.97 13.11 -12.30
C LEU A 246 -16.72 13.68 -13.49
N GLU A 247 -17.29 12.82 -14.35
CA GLU A 247 -18.08 13.24 -15.51
C GLU A 247 -19.37 14.00 -15.11
N ARG A 248 -20.01 13.58 -14.03
CA ARG A 248 -21.21 14.25 -13.48
C ARG A 248 -20.89 15.59 -12.79
N GLY A 249 -19.64 15.83 -12.40
CA GLY A 249 -19.23 17.00 -11.64
C GLY A 249 -19.51 16.90 -10.14
N ASP A 250 -19.52 15.69 -9.59
CA ASP A 250 -19.76 15.44 -8.16
C ASP A 250 -18.59 15.89 -7.28
N PHE A 251 -17.40 16.12 -7.87
CA PHE A 251 -16.27 16.71 -7.18
C PHE A 251 -16.35 18.22 -7.20
N ILE A 252 -16.53 18.81 -6.05
CA ILE A 252 -16.75 20.27 -5.94
C ILE A 252 -15.66 20.94 -5.09
N PRO A 253 -15.23 22.17 -5.44
CA PRO A 253 -14.30 22.92 -4.62
C PRO A 253 -15.03 23.49 -3.38
N TYR A 254 -14.41 23.28 -2.23
CA TYR A 254 -14.64 24.04 -1.02
C TYR A 254 -13.46 24.96 -0.82
N LEU A 255 -13.69 26.16 -0.33
CA LEU A 255 -12.64 27.13 -0.09
C LEU A 255 -12.41 27.29 1.41
N GLN A 256 -11.16 27.14 1.84
CA GLN A 256 -10.75 27.53 3.19
C GLN A 256 -10.03 28.87 3.15
N PRO A 257 -10.57 29.90 3.82
CA PRO A 257 -9.98 31.24 3.80
C PRO A 257 -8.60 31.26 4.47
N LYS A 258 -7.65 31.98 3.83
CA LYS A 258 -6.39 32.41 4.40
C LYS A 258 -6.54 33.86 4.87
N TYR A 259 -6.20 34.15 6.11
CA TYR A 259 -6.37 35.46 6.71
C TYR A 259 -5.04 36.16 6.90
N GLU A 260 -4.99 37.43 6.54
CA GLU A 260 -3.92 38.35 6.93
C GLU A 260 -4.04 38.70 8.42
N LEU A 261 -2.91 38.69 9.12
CA LEU A 261 -2.90 38.84 10.58
C LEU A 261 -3.15 40.26 11.08
N GLU A 262 -2.72 41.32 10.34
CA GLU A 262 -2.87 42.70 10.81
C GLU A 262 -4.33 43.21 10.78
N GLY A 263 -5.09 42.82 9.79
CA GLY A 263 -6.49 43.25 9.64
C GLY A 263 -7.51 42.17 9.93
N GLU A 264 -7.08 40.94 10.16
CA GLU A 264 -7.95 39.76 10.20
C GLU A 264 -8.90 39.70 8.99
N THR A 265 -8.36 40.02 7.81
CA THR A 265 -9.14 40.04 6.55
C THR A 265 -8.76 38.86 5.66
N VAL A 266 -9.71 38.41 4.86
CA VAL A 266 -9.46 37.33 3.88
C VAL A 266 -8.47 37.83 2.83
N ALA A 267 -7.32 37.22 2.71
CA ALA A 267 -6.25 37.54 1.77
C ALA A 267 -5.99 36.48 0.73
N GLY A 268 -6.47 35.24 0.96
CA GLY A 268 -6.34 34.12 0.06
C GLY A 268 -7.36 33.03 0.39
N ALA A 269 -7.31 31.93 -0.36
CA ALA A 269 -8.06 30.71 -0.05
C ALA A 269 -7.31 29.48 -0.54
N GLU A 270 -7.56 28.34 0.08
CA GLU A 270 -7.18 27.03 -0.43
C GLU A 270 -8.40 26.29 -0.98
N ALA A 271 -8.29 25.76 -2.20
CA ALA A 271 -9.33 24.96 -2.82
C ALA A 271 -9.18 23.49 -2.43
N LEU A 272 -10.10 23.01 -1.63
CA LEU A 272 -10.15 21.67 -1.10
C LEU A 272 -11.27 20.88 -1.78
N VAL A 273 -10.95 19.75 -2.41
CA VAL A 273 -11.94 18.90 -3.06
C VAL A 273 -12.91 18.29 -2.04
N ARG A 274 -14.20 18.22 -2.41
CA ARG A 274 -15.23 17.44 -1.73
C ARG A 274 -15.95 16.59 -2.75
N TRP A 275 -16.17 15.34 -2.46
CA TRP A 275 -16.96 14.46 -3.32
C TRP A 275 -18.38 14.40 -2.78
N VAL A 276 -19.34 14.90 -3.54
CA VAL A 276 -20.76 14.93 -3.17
C VAL A 276 -21.48 13.87 -3.97
N ASP A 277 -21.60 12.68 -3.40
CA ASP A 277 -22.34 11.58 -4.00
C ASP A 277 -23.85 11.80 -3.81
N SER A 278 -24.64 11.47 -4.84
CA SER A 278 -26.09 11.68 -4.83
C SER A 278 -26.85 10.81 -3.85
N GLU A 279 -26.29 9.65 -3.48
CA GLU A 279 -26.91 8.67 -2.58
C GLU A 279 -26.38 8.77 -1.15
N GLU A 280 -25.06 8.98 -1.00
CA GLU A 280 -24.38 8.94 0.31
C GLU A 280 -24.15 10.33 0.90
N GLY A 281 -24.28 11.39 0.10
CA GLY A 281 -23.96 12.76 0.50
C GLY A 281 -22.46 13.04 0.38
N MET A 282 -21.88 13.72 1.37
CA MET A 282 -20.49 14.16 1.31
C MET A 282 -19.51 13.08 1.73
N ILE A 283 -18.64 12.68 0.80
CA ILE A 283 -17.48 11.80 1.04
C ILE A 283 -16.26 12.70 1.25
N PHE A 284 -15.53 12.47 2.35
CA PHE A 284 -14.40 13.32 2.74
C PHE A 284 -13.08 12.90 2.08
N PRO A 285 -12.14 13.83 1.85
CA PRO A 285 -10.87 13.56 1.16
C PRO A 285 -10.04 12.43 1.77
N ASN A 286 -10.04 12.27 3.08
CA ASN A 286 -9.32 11.19 3.77
C ASN A 286 -9.81 9.78 3.40
N GLU A 287 -11.01 9.64 2.82
CA GLU A 287 -11.53 8.36 2.35
C GLU A 287 -11.07 8.03 0.92
N PHE A 288 -10.98 9.03 0.03
CA PHE A 288 -10.75 8.77 -1.39
C PHE A 288 -9.38 9.25 -1.91
N ILE A 289 -8.76 10.29 -1.35
CA ILE A 289 -7.46 10.79 -1.84
C ILE A 289 -6.37 9.72 -1.78
N PRO A 290 -6.17 8.97 -0.66
CA PRO A 290 -5.14 7.91 -0.62
C PRO A 290 -5.38 6.80 -1.66
N LEU A 291 -6.66 6.50 -1.94
CA LEU A 291 -7.04 5.55 -2.97
C LEU A 291 -6.69 6.08 -4.37
N PHE A 292 -7.06 7.33 -4.66
CA PHE A 292 -6.80 7.97 -5.95
C PHE A 292 -5.31 8.20 -6.22
N GLU A 293 -4.52 8.46 -5.19
CA GLU A 293 -3.05 8.46 -5.29
C GLU A 293 -2.50 7.08 -5.63
N SER A 294 -3.03 6.02 -5.03
CA SER A 294 -2.57 4.64 -5.24
C SER A 294 -2.87 4.10 -6.64
N ASN A 295 -3.97 4.54 -7.26
CA ASN A 295 -4.40 4.11 -8.60
C ASN A 295 -4.13 5.15 -9.70
N GLY A 296 -3.62 6.34 -9.34
CA GLY A 296 -3.25 7.43 -10.26
C GLY A 296 -4.40 8.36 -10.66
N PHE A 297 -5.63 8.11 -10.24
CA PHE A 297 -6.80 8.95 -10.57
C PHE A 297 -6.74 10.36 -9.94
N VAL A 298 -5.89 10.54 -8.93
CA VAL A 298 -5.67 11.86 -8.33
C VAL A 298 -5.22 12.90 -9.36
N VAL A 299 -4.52 12.49 -10.42
CA VAL A 299 -4.10 13.39 -11.52
C VAL A 299 -5.30 14.01 -12.23
N ASP A 300 -6.33 13.21 -12.49
CA ASP A 300 -7.56 13.69 -13.13
C ASP A 300 -8.33 14.65 -12.20
N ILE A 301 -8.34 14.36 -10.90
CA ILE A 301 -8.95 15.22 -9.88
C ILE A 301 -8.21 16.55 -9.76
N ASP A 302 -6.89 16.56 -9.72
CA ASP A 302 -6.10 17.78 -9.62
C ASP A 302 -6.33 18.69 -10.83
N LEU A 303 -6.31 18.14 -12.05
CA LEU A 303 -6.60 18.87 -13.28
C LEU A 303 -8.05 19.42 -13.28
N TYR A 304 -9.01 18.63 -12.86
CA TYR A 304 -10.39 19.05 -12.75
C TYR A 304 -10.55 20.17 -11.74
N MET A 305 -9.97 20.05 -10.55
CA MET A 305 -10.02 21.09 -9.50
C MET A 305 -9.34 22.39 -9.97
N PHE A 306 -8.20 22.27 -10.65
CA PHE A 306 -7.53 23.41 -11.24
C PHE A 306 -8.42 24.14 -12.24
N GLU A 307 -9.11 23.40 -13.12
CA GLU A 307 -10.06 24.01 -14.06
C GLU A 307 -11.25 24.68 -13.35
N GLN A 308 -11.80 24.06 -12.28
CA GLN A 308 -12.87 24.70 -11.49
C GLN A 308 -12.40 26.01 -10.86
N VAL A 309 -11.16 26.07 -10.36
CA VAL A 309 -10.57 27.28 -9.80
C VAL A 309 -10.35 28.32 -10.88
N CYS A 310 -9.84 27.96 -12.05
CA CYS A 310 -9.70 28.88 -13.19
C CYS A 310 -11.06 29.53 -13.57
N ARG A 311 -12.08 28.69 -13.70
CA ARG A 311 -13.45 29.16 -14.00
C ARG A 311 -14.00 30.12 -12.94
N MET A 312 -13.72 29.83 -11.69
CA MET A 312 -14.14 30.63 -10.54
C MET A 312 -13.43 32.00 -10.53
N VAL A 313 -12.10 32.00 -10.66
CA VAL A 313 -11.27 33.21 -10.66
C VAL A 313 -11.63 34.13 -11.85
N GLU A 314 -11.82 33.57 -13.05
CA GLU A 314 -12.30 34.33 -14.21
C GLU A 314 -13.66 34.98 -13.95
N ARG A 315 -14.61 34.24 -13.36
CA ARG A 315 -15.93 34.77 -12.98
C ARG A 315 -15.81 35.94 -12.02
N TRP A 316 -14.94 35.88 -11.02
CA TRP A 316 -14.66 36.97 -10.08
C TRP A 316 -14.09 38.21 -10.80
N GLY A 317 -13.11 38.00 -11.70
CA GLY A 317 -12.55 39.06 -12.52
C GLY A 317 -13.62 39.77 -13.41
N ARG A 318 -14.47 38.98 -14.08
CA ARG A 318 -15.58 39.50 -14.89
C ARG A 318 -16.64 40.26 -14.07
N ALA A 319 -16.83 39.85 -12.81
CA ALA A 319 -17.71 40.53 -11.86
C ALA A 319 -17.10 41.86 -11.31
N GLY A 320 -15.84 42.14 -11.61
CA GLY A 320 -15.11 43.30 -11.08
C GLY A 320 -14.72 43.17 -9.60
N TRP A 321 -14.71 41.97 -9.06
CA TRP A 321 -14.31 41.73 -7.68
C TRP A 321 -12.78 41.81 -7.53
N ARG A 322 -12.33 42.12 -6.30
CA ARG A 322 -10.89 42.12 -6.04
C ARG A 322 -10.29 40.74 -6.28
N THR A 323 -9.08 40.71 -6.79
CA THR A 323 -8.35 39.44 -6.94
C THR A 323 -7.98 38.88 -5.56
N ILE A 324 -8.41 37.66 -5.28
CA ILE A 324 -8.01 36.87 -4.10
C ILE A 324 -7.30 35.65 -4.64
N PRO A 325 -6.02 35.40 -4.29
CA PRO A 325 -5.30 34.21 -4.69
C PRO A 325 -5.96 32.94 -4.15
N VAL A 326 -6.08 31.92 -5.00
CA VAL A 326 -6.61 30.62 -4.64
C VAL A 326 -5.55 29.56 -4.88
N SER A 327 -5.18 28.83 -3.87
CA SER A 327 -4.24 27.73 -4.01
C SER A 327 -4.94 26.41 -4.34
N VAL A 328 -4.25 25.57 -5.11
CA VAL A 328 -4.64 24.21 -5.48
C VAL A 328 -3.50 23.25 -5.22
N ASN A 329 -3.84 22.08 -4.72
CA ASN A 329 -2.88 21.01 -4.46
C ASN A 329 -2.41 20.35 -5.77
N LEU A 330 -1.14 19.96 -5.83
CA LEU A 330 -0.56 19.18 -6.90
C LEU A 330 0.05 17.89 -6.33
N SER A 331 -0.56 16.76 -6.65
CA SER A 331 -0.10 15.45 -6.19
C SER A 331 1.22 15.05 -6.83
N ARG A 332 2.06 14.34 -6.07
CA ARG A 332 3.29 13.73 -6.57
C ARG A 332 3.08 12.76 -7.74
N SER A 333 1.88 12.21 -7.90
CA SER A 333 1.54 11.28 -8.98
C SER A 333 1.74 11.89 -10.37
N HIS A 334 1.68 13.21 -10.50
CA HIS A 334 1.96 13.93 -11.76
C HIS A 334 3.37 13.69 -12.29
N PHE A 335 4.37 13.53 -11.43
CA PHE A 335 5.77 13.30 -11.84
C PHE A 335 5.99 11.96 -12.55
N ASN A 336 5.02 11.05 -12.48
CA ASN A 336 5.04 9.80 -13.25
C ASN A 336 4.59 10.00 -14.71
N VAL A 337 4.05 11.19 -15.06
CA VAL A 337 3.56 11.52 -16.41
C VAL A 337 4.51 12.50 -17.07
N PRO A 338 5.16 12.15 -18.19
CA PRO A 338 6.02 13.08 -18.90
C PRO A 338 5.26 14.35 -19.32
N ASN A 339 5.87 15.53 -19.14
CA ASN A 339 5.29 16.82 -19.53
C ASN A 339 3.89 17.10 -18.98
N PHE A 340 3.58 16.59 -17.81
CA PHE A 340 2.24 16.72 -17.21
C PHE A 340 1.76 18.18 -17.12
N PHE A 341 2.66 19.15 -16.96
CA PHE A 341 2.30 20.56 -16.79
C PHE A 341 1.69 21.15 -18.09
N ASP A 342 1.93 20.59 -19.25
CA ASP A 342 1.33 21.01 -20.52
C ASP A 342 -0.22 20.95 -20.46
N ALA A 343 -0.79 20.02 -19.65
CA ALA A 343 -2.23 19.96 -19.44
C ALA A 343 -2.76 21.14 -18.61
N TYR A 344 -1.98 21.64 -17.64
CA TYR A 344 -2.30 22.85 -16.88
C TYR A 344 -2.24 24.11 -17.77
N GLU A 345 -1.21 24.22 -18.61
CA GLU A 345 -1.08 25.32 -19.58
C GLU A 345 -2.26 25.34 -20.56
N ALA A 346 -2.67 24.17 -21.08
CA ALA A 346 -3.82 24.05 -21.96
C ALA A 346 -5.16 24.43 -21.26
N ILE A 347 -5.29 24.24 -19.96
CA ILE A 347 -6.43 24.73 -19.18
C ILE A 347 -6.35 26.24 -19.08
N LEU A 348 -5.20 26.82 -18.69
CA LEU A 348 -5.03 28.27 -18.54
C LEU A 348 -5.36 29.05 -19.82
N GLU A 349 -4.97 28.55 -21.00
CA GLU A 349 -5.26 29.19 -22.28
C GLU A 349 -6.76 29.39 -22.56
N ARG A 350 -7.62 28.65 -21.86
CA ARG A 350 -9.08 28.74 -22.01
C ARG A 350 -9.75 29.84 -21.18
N TYR A 351 -9.02 30.41 -20.20
CA TYR A 351 -9.54 31.33 -19.21
C TYR A 351 -8.70 32.61 -19.12
N GLU A 352 -9.34 33.73 -18.82
CA GLU A 352 -8.67 35.01 -18.55
C GLU A 352 -8.29 35.10 -17.07
N ILE A 353 -7.10 34.56 -16.71
CA ILE A 353 -6.65 34.50 -15.34
C ILE A 353 -5.70 35.64 -15.02
N PRO A 354 -5.99 36.49 -14.00
CA PRO A 354 -5.05 37.52 -13.56
C PRO A 354 -3.76 36.89 -13.04
N PRO A 355 -2.59 37.49 -13.33
CA PRO A 355 -1.32 36.95 -12.80
C PRO A 355 -1.36 36.79 -11.29
N ARG A 356 -0.76 35.70 -10.79
CA ARG A 356 -0.65 35.37 -9.38
C ARG A 356 -1.99 35.21 -8.63
N SER A 357 -3.07 34.96 -9.33
CA SER A 357 -4.39 34.71 -8.73
C SER A 357 -4.63 33.23 -8.45
N ILE A 358 -3.76 32.35 -8.94
CA ILE A 358 -3.74 30.91 -8.62
C ILE A 358 -2.35 30.53 -8.13
N GLU A 359 -2.30 29.76 -7.05
CA GLU A 359 -1.10 29.23 -6.43
C GLU A 359 -1.10 27.71 -6.53
N ILE A 360 0.02 27.11 -6.91
CA ILE A 360 0.22 25.64 -6.92
C ILE A 360 0.91 25.24 -5.63
N GLU A 361 0.29 24.39 -4.83
CA GLU A 361 0.86 23.85 -3.59
C GLU A 361 1.59 22.55 -3.87
N LEU A 362 2.86 22.49 -3.53
CA LEU A 362 3.74 21.34 -3.68
C LEU A 362 4.08 20.76 -2.31
N THR A 363 3.75 19.49 -2.06
CA THR A 363 4.07 18.85 -0.78
C THR A 363 5.58 18.69 -0.57
N GLU A 364 6.05 18.81 0.68
CA GLU A 364 7.47 18.66 1.06
C GLU A 364 8.11 17.39 0.48
N SER A 365 7.36 16.29 0.39
CA SER A 365 7.86 15.00 -0.09
C SER A 365 8.33 14.99 -1.55
N LEU A 366 7.88 15.93 -2.38
CA LEU A 366 8.31 16.07 -3.78
C LEU A 366 9.78 16.49 -3.89
N PHE A 367 10.28 17.22 -2.93
CA PHE A 367 11.63 17.80 -2.92
C PHE A 367 12.74 16.77 -2.71
N TYR A 368 12.41 15.52 -2.38
CA TYR A 368 13.40 14.44 -2.17
C TYR A 368 13.66 13.58 -3.41
N THR A 369 12.91 13.77 -4.48
CA THR A 369 13.00 12.87 -5.64
C THR A 369 13.94 13.37 -6.73
N ASP A 370 13.74 14.58 -7.24
CA ASP A 370 14.55 15.16 -8.32
C ASP A 370 14.49 16.71 -8.27
N MET A 371 15.55 17.32 -7.73
CA MET A 371 15.63 18.77 -7.59
C MET A 371 15.67 19.51 -8.92
N GLU A 372 16.23 18.93 -9.98
CA GLU A 372 16.32 19.56 -11.31
C GLU A 372 14.94 19.58 -11.97
N ALA A 373 14.22 18.46 -11.91
CA ALA A 373 12.85 18.37 -12.42
C ALA A 373 11.92 19.37 -11.67
N LEU A 374 12.09 19.49 -10.36
CA LEU A 374 11.30 20.40 -9.54
C LEU A 374 11.56 21.87 -9.86
N ASN A 375 12.82 22.28 -9.98
CA ASN A 375 13.19 23.65 -10.39
C ASN A 375 12.66 23.99 -11.80
N THR A 376 12.67 23.00 -12.69
CA THR A 376 12.08 23.13 -14.01
C THR A 376 10.58 23.35 -13.92
N LEU A 377 9.88 22.63 -13.06
CA LEU A 377 8.44 22.76 -12.82
C LEU A 377 8.13 24.15 -12.24
N VAL A 378 8.80 24.59 -11.17
CA VAL A 378 8.58 25.91 -10.57
C VAL A 378 8.80 27.03 -11.61
N THR A 379 9.83 26.90 -12.45
CA THR A 379 10.07 27.83 -13.56
C THR A 379 8.90 27.85 -14.56
N LYS A 380 8.30 26.71 -14.89
CA LYS A 380 7.12 26.63 -15.77
C LYS A 380 5.90 27.27 -15.10
N ILE A 381 5.67 26.99 -13.81
CA ILE A 381 4.57 27.62 -13.02
C ILE A 381 4.66 29.13 -13.07
N HIS A 382 5.85 29.72 -12.80
CA HIS A 382 6.06 31.15 -12.84
C HIS A 382 5.88 31.76 -14.25
N ARG A 383 6.37 31.07 -15.29
CA ARG A 383 6.16 31.51 -16.69
C ARG A 383 4.69 31.50 -17.11
N ALA A 384 3.91 30.58 -16.56
CA ALA A 384 2.46 30.54 -16.75
C ALA A 384 1.72 31.64 -15.98
N GLY A 385 2.42 32.48 -15.21
CA GLY A 385 1.83 33.58 -14.41
C GLY A 385 1.22 33.13 -13.09
N LEU A 386 1.50 31.90 -12.65
CA LEU A 386 1.05 31.33 -11.38
C LEU A 386 2.09 31.56 -10.29
N SER A 387 1.69 31.43 -9.01
CA SER A 387 2.58 31.34 -7.86
C SER A 387 2.72 29.89 -7.38
N CYS A 388 3.73 29.65 -6.54
CA CYS A 388 4.04 28.31 -6.04
C CYS A 388 4.40 28.35 -4.56
N SER A 389 3.89 27.41 -3.77
CA SER A 389 4.24 27.27 -2.35
C SER A 389 4.68 25.84 -2.01
N ILE A 390 5.44 25.72 -0.91
CA ILE A 390 5.76 24.44 -0.28
C ILE A 390 4.72 24.19 0.80
N ASP A 391 4.08 23.03 0.72
CA ASP A 391 3.06 22.58 1.66
C ASP A 391 3.60 21.58 2.67
N ASP A 392 2.93 21.46 3.83
CA ASP A 392 3.24 20.53 4.93
C ASP A 392 4.69 20.65 5.47
N PHE A 393 5.32 21.82 5.39
CA PHE A 393 6.69 22.00 5.84
C PHE A 393 6.83 21.70 7.34
N GLY A 394 7.70 20.72 7.64
CA GLY A 394 7.97 20.26 9.01
C GLY A 394 7.28 18.97 9.40
N SER A 395 6.40 18.41 8.57
CA SER A 395 5.77 17.11 8.80
C SER A 395 6.72 15.93 8.53
N GLY A 396 7.83 16.17 7.80
CA GLY A 396 8.80 15.16 7.37
C GLY A 396 10.25 15.45 7.76
N PHE A 397 11.20 14.96 6.98
CA PHE A 397 12.63 15.23 7.14
C PHE A 397 13.01 16.54 6.43
N SER A 398 12.49 17.67 6.88
CA SER A 398 12.71 18.99 6.28
C SER A 398 14.19 19.27 6.01
N SER A 399 14.58 19.29 4.75
CA SER A 399 15.92 19.70 4.35
C SER A 399 15.94 21.20 4.08
N LEU A 400 16.60 21.97 4.92
CA LEU A 400 16.83 23.41 4.68
C LEU A 400 17.50 23.70 3.32
N ASN A 401 18.15 22.68 2.72
CA ASN A 401 18.72 22.80 1.38
C ASN A 401 17.65 23.05 0.30
N VAL A 402 16.45 22.52 0.49
CA VAL A 402 15.32 22.73 -0.44
C VAL A 402 15.00 24.23 -0.55
N LEU A 403 14.84 24.90 0.58
CA LEU A 403 14.53 26.34 0.61
C LEU A 403 15.62 27.22 -0.02
N LYS A 404 16.87 26.74 -0.05
CA LYS A 404 17.99 27.42 -0.69
C LYS A 404 17.97 27.26 -2.22
N GLU A 405 17.54 26.10 -2.71
CA GLU A 405 17.71 25.71 -4.11
C GLU A 405 16.45 25.95 -4.97
N VAL A 406 15.26 25.98 -4.36
CA VAL A 406 14.00 26.14 -5.06
C VAL A 406 13.42 27.54 -4.83
N GLN A 407 13.09 28.22 -5.91
CA GLN A 407 12.52 29.60 -5.86
C GLN A 407 10.98 29.56 -5.80
N VAL A 408 10.43 29.14 -4.67
CA VAL A 408 8.99 29.23 -4.40
C VAL A 408 8.60 30.62 -3.89
N ASP A 409 7.30 30.94 -3.88
CA ASP A 409 6.78 32.23 -3.41
C ASP A 409 6.36 32.19 -1.94
N ALA A 410 5.92 31.02 -1.44
CA ALA A 410 5.44 30.90 -0.06
C ALA A 410 5.82 29.56 0.60
N LEU A 411 5.80 29.57 1.94
CA LEU A 411 6.07 28.44 2.81
C LEU A 411 4.89 28.23 3.76
N LYS A 412 4.22 27.05 3.69
CA LYS A 412 3.12 26.68 4.57
C LYS A 412 3.64 25.85 5.73
N LEU A 413 3.43 26.32 6.95
CA LEU A 413 3.87 25.69 8.19
C LEU A 413 2.77 24.77 8.70
N ASP A 414 3.06 23.46 8.76
CA ASP A 414 2.13 22.44 9.23
C ASP A 414 1.78 22.61 10.72
N ARG A 415 0.55 22.23 11.07
CA ARG A 415 0.02 22.23 12.46
C ARG A 415 0.85 21.40 13.45
N VAL A 416 1.65 20.44 12.98
CA VAL A 416 2.50 19.57 13.80
C VAL A 416 3.37 20.37 14.78
N PHE A 417 3.76 21.58 14.41
CA PHE A 417 4.54 22.46 15.29
C PHE A 417 3.77 22.96 16.53
N PHE A 418 2.42 22.88 16.50
CA PHE A 418 1.56 23.34 17.60
C PHE A 418 1.01 22.19 18.44
N VAL A 419 1.12 20.96 17.97
CA VAL A 419 0.51 19.77 18.63
C VAL A 419 1.53 19.13 19.56
N SER A 420 1.40 19.39 20.87
CA SER A 420 2.13 18.63 21.90
C SER A 420 1.34 18.65 23.20
N ASP A 421 1.21 17.49 23.82
CA ASP A 421 0.57 17.32 25.13
C ASP A 421 1.47 17.77 26.30
N ASN A 422 2.72 18.18 26.00
CA ASN A 422 3.73 18.52 26.99
C ASN A 422 4.15 20.00 26.87
N SER A 423 4.03 20.76 27.93
CA SER A 423 4.34 22.20 27.96
C SER A 423 5.79 22.53 27.51
N GLN A 424 6.78 21.68 27.81
CA GLN A 424 8.17 21.89 27.36
C GLN A 424 8.37 21.66 25.86
N GLU A 425 7.64 20.68 25.28
CA GLU A 425 7.66 20.45 23.84
C GLU A 425 6.95 21.57 23.09
N ASN A 426 5.90 22.14 23.68
CA ASN A 426 5.17 23.29 23.13
C ASN A 426 6.08 24.54 23.01
N GLU A 427 6.92 24.82 24.02
CA GLU A 427 7.89 25.94 23.97
C GLU A 427 9.01 25.69 22.94
N ARG A 428 9.45 24.45 22.77
CA ARG A 428 10.39 24.09 21.69
C ARG A 428 9.75 24.22 20.31
N GLY A 429 8.49 23.79 20.15
CA GLY A 429 7.72 23.97 18.92
C GLY A 429 7.64 25.44 18.52
N LYS A 430 7.29 26.33 19.44
CA LYS A 430 7.27 27.78 19.22
C LYS A 430 8.64 28.33 18.78
N SER A 431 9.73 27.86 19.41
CA SER A 431 11.07 28.29 19.03
C SER A 431 11.46 27.84 17.62
N VAL A 432 11.02 26.65 17.20
CA VAL A 432 11.23 26.16 15.84
C VAL A 432 10.43 26.99 14.85
N ILE A 433 9.13 27.23 15.10
CA ILE A 433 8.28 28.10 14.26
C ILE A 433 8.92 29.46 14.07
N GLN A 434 9.36 30.09 15.16
CA GLN A 434 10.03 31.39 15.10
C GLN A 434 11.25 31.36 14.17
N SER A 435 12.09 30.31 14.31
CA SER A 435 13.31 30.15 13.48
C SER A 435 12.97 29.95 12.01
N VAL A 436 11.90 29.19 11.71
CA VAL A 436 11.48 28.92 10.34
C VAL A 436 10.88 30.18 9.71
N ILE A 437 10.05 30.93 10.44
CA ILE A 437 9.49 32.21 9.93
C ILE A 437 10.62 33.21 9.65
N GLN A 438 11.61 33.33 10.53
CA GLN A 438 12.78 34.21 10.32
C GLN A 438 13.60 33.78 9.11
N LEU A 439 13.76 32.48 8.88
CA LEU A 439 14.45 31.94 7.71
C LEU A 439 13.66 32.26 6.43
N ALA A 440 12.35 32.02 6.42
CA ALA A 440 11.48 32.33 5.28
C ALA A 440 11.56 33.84 4.92
N GLN A 441 11.48 34.71 5.90
CA GLN A 441 11.65 36.17 5.73
C GLN A 441 13.02 36.55 5.15
N ALA A 442 14.09 35.90 5.61
CA ALA A 442 15.44 36.12 5.06
C ALA A 442 15.61 35.65 3.60
N LEU A 443 14.73 34.74 3.14
CA LEU A 443 14.68 34.22 1.78
C LEU A 443 13.60 34.92 0.92
N ASP A 444 12.93 35.93 1.43
CA ASP A 444 11.86 36.69 0.76
C ASP A 444 10.63 35.80 0.41
N LEU A 445 10.33 34.80 1.27
CA LEU A 445 9.19 33.89 1.15
C LEU A 445 8.03 34.37 2.04
N HIS A 446 6.81 34.33 1.49
CA HIS A 446 5.61 34.50 2.32
C HIS A 446 5.41 33.28 3.23
N THR A 447 4.96 33.53 4.45
CA THR A 447 4.70 32.50 5.45
C THR A 447 3.20 32.32 5.66
N ILE A 448 2.74 31.06 5.64
CA ILE A 448 1.35 30.69 5.91
C ILE A 448 1.37 29.65 7.02
N SER A 449 0.70 29.92 8.14
CA SER A 449 0.59 28.93 9.21
C SER A 449 -0.75 28.24 9.15
N GLU A 450 -0.73 26.91 9.13
CA GLU A 450 -1.90 26.06 8.99
C GLU A 450 -2.38 25.43 10.29
N GLY A 451 -3.63 24.94 10.29
CA GLY A 451 -4.21 24.23 11.41
C GLY A 451 -4.27 25.03 12.70
N VAL A 452 -4.36 26.36 12.59
CA VAL A 452 -4.50 27.24 13.75
C VAL A 452 -5.90 27.16 14.30
N GLU A 453 -6.05 26.70 15.55
CA GLU A 453 -7.35 26.45 16.19
C GLU A 453 -7.64 27.40 17.36
N GLU A 454 -6.60 27.99 17.98
CA GLU A 454 -6.70 28.80 19.18
C GLU A 454 -6.22 30.25 18.99
N ARG A 455 -6.86 31.20 19.68
CA ARG A 455 -6.49 32.60 19.63
C ARG A 455 -5.08 32.91 20.15
N ASP A 456 -4.59 32.16 21.11
CA ASP A 456 -3.23 32.30 21.63
C ASP A 456 -2.17 31.98 20.56
N GLN A 457 -2.46 31.03 19.67
CA GLN A 457 -1.62 30.74 18.51
C GLN A 457 -1.59 31.91 17.53
N VAL A 458 -2.73 32.55 17.28
CA VAL A 458 -2.85 33.74 16.43
C VAL A 458 -1.98 34.88 16.97
N GLU A 459 -2.07 35.19 18.27
CA GLU A 459 -1.26 36.24 18.89
C GLU A 459 0.24 35.94 18.84
N PHE A 460 0.63 34.69 19.03
CA PHE A 460 2.00 34.27 18.87
C PHE A 460 2.51 34.47 17.43
N LEU A 461 1.75 34.01 16.42
CA LEU A 461 2.12 34.14 15.02
C LEU A 461 2.20 35.60 14.58
N LYS A 462 1.32 36.45 15.11
CA LYS A 462 1.34 37.90 14.90
C LYS A 462 2.61 38.55 15.43
N GLN A 463 3.07 38.14 16.63
CA GLN A 463 4.34 38.60 17.20
C GLN A 463 5.53 38.15 16.35
N MET A 464 5.47 36.95 15.75
CA MET A 464 6.51 36.43 14.87
C MET A 464 6.47 37.03 13.46
N LYS A 465 5.46 37.86 13.15
CA LYS A 465 5.21 38.46 11.82
C LYS A 465 5.02 37.42 10.73
N CYS A 466 4.26 36.36 11.03
CA CYS A 466 3.74 35.47 10.01
C CYS A 466 2.79 36.27 9.10
N ASP A 467 2.80 36.01 7.78
CA ASP A 467 2.01 36.80 6.82
C ASP A 467 0.55 36.38 6.83
N LEU A 468 0.28 35.06 6.71
CA LEU A 468 -1.07 34.53 6.61
C LEU A 468 -1.30 33.40 7.62
N ILE A 469 -2.57 33.23 7.99
CA ILE A 469 -3.03 32.11 8.80
C ILE A 469 -4.20 31.41 8.10
N GLN A 470 -4.18 30.07 8.20
CA GLN A 470 -5.29 29.22 7.82
C GLN A 470 -5.65 28.30 8.98
N GLY A 471 -6.93 28.27 9.40
CA GLY A 471 -7.33 27.40 10.51
C GLY A 471 -8.73 27.64 11.00
N TYR A 472 -9.19 26.70 11.83
CA TYR A 472 -10.57 26.72 12.36
C TYR A 472 -10.83 27.84 13.35
N VAL A 473 -9.79 28.52 13.83
CA VAL A 473 -9.94 29.72 14.65
C VAL A 473 -10.70 30.83 13.93
N PHE A 474 -10.59 30.91 12.61
CA PHE A 474 -11.30 31.86 11.77
C PHE A 474 -12.41 31.21 10.97
N ALA A 475 -12.10 30.19 10.16
CA ALA A 475 -13.07 29.55 9.30
C ALA A 475 -12.69 28.10 8.92
N LYS A 476 -13.71 27.26 8.79
CA LYS A 476 -13.58 25.92 8.19
C LYS A 476 -13.70 26.04 6.66
N PRO A 477 -13.26 25.00 5.92
CA PRO A 477 -13.59 24.90 4.49
C PRO A 477 -15.08 25.03 4.26
N MET A 478 -15.48 25.90 3.33
CA MET A 478 -16.87 26.23 3.06
C MET A 478 -17.19 26.19 1.57
N PRO A 479 -18.45 26.03 1.17
CA PRO A 479 -18.86 26.17 -0.23
C PRO A 479 -18.44 27.52 -0.83
N VAL A 480 -18.13 27.53 -2.14
CA VAL A 480 -17.70 28.73 -2.86
C VAL A 480 -18.64 29.92 -2.64
N THR A 481 -19.96 29.68 -2.63
CA THR A 481 -20.96 30.72 -2.42
C THR A 481 -20.92 31.37 -1.03
N GLU A 482 -20.52 30.61 -0.01
CA GLU A 482 -20.33 31.14 1.35
C GLU A 482 -19.04 31.95 1.44
N PHE A 483 -17.98 31.43 0.84
CA PHE A 483 -16.70 32.15 0.73
C PHE A 483 -16.87 33.48 0.01
N GLU A 484 -17.60 33.54 -1.11
CA GLU A 484 -17.86 34.74 -1.86
C GLU A 484 -18.60 35.83 -1.01
N LYS A 485 -19.56 35.42 -0.19
CA LYS A 485 -20.21 36.31 0.76
C LYS A 485 -19.24 36.84 1.82
N LEU A 486 -18.38 35.98 2.33
CA LEU A 486 -17.38 36.33 3.34
C LEU A 486 -16.33 37.29 2.78
N ALA A 487 -15.79 36.99 1.61
CA ALA A 487 -14.64 37.68 1.03
C ALA A 487 -14.99 38.99 0.30
N PHE A 488 -16.18 39.04 -0.31
CA PHE A 488 -16.63 40.17 -1.18
C PHE A 488 -17.83 40.96 -0.62
N GLY A 489 -18.32 40.59 0.57
CA GLY A 489 -19.31 41.37 1.29
C GLY A 489 -20.71 41.37 0.66
N GLY A 490 -21.10 40.22 0.04
CA GLY A 490 -22.49 40.05 -0.42
C GLY A 490 -22.99 41.18 -1.37
N VAL A 491 -22.17 41.55 -2.34
CA VAL A 491 -22.64 42.44 -3.43
C VAL A 491 -23.51 41.57 -4.34
N HIS A 492 -24.82 41.82 -4.27
CA HIS A 492 -25.82 41.28 -5.18
C HIS A 492 -25.93 42.19 -6.41
#